data_5ffbf73b19fa53de68591b5aa89a1d9f
#
_entry.id   5ffbf73b19fa53de68591b5aa89a1d9f
#
_cell.length_a   1.000
_cell.length_b   1.000
_cell.length_c   1.000
_cell.angle_alpha   90.00
_cell.angle_beta   90.00
_cell.angle_gamma   90.00
#
_symmetry.space_group_name_H-M   'P 1'
#
loop_
_entity.id
_entity.type
_entity.pdbx_description
1 polymer ?
#
loop_
_entity_poly.entity_id
_entity_poly.type
_entity_poly.pdbx_seq_one_letter_code
_entity_poly.pdbx_strand_id
1 'polypeptide(L)'
;MLFRSIWSQIEYQIPYATTSPQLFEALSEIGVSAISNAIDLIANGSTPTAQSGEVSIAAKVKKEECRIDWNASAEEILRKIRAFAFNPGVFSFIRGEQIKISEAQLAEGILAPGEISATGLVGTKDGAIQLINLTPAGKKAMPAKDWLNGFKPQQGERFE
;
A
#
# COMPACT_ATOMS: atom_id res chain seq x y z
N MET A 1 3.73 -3.87 -29.64
CA MET A 1 4.32 -3.19 -28.47
C MET A 1 5.81 -3.05 -28.74
N LEU A 2 6.34 -1.84 -28.71
CA LEU A 2 7.76 -1.62 -28.96
C LEU A 2 8.53 -1.92 -27.67
N PHE A 3 9.27 -3.00 -27.65
CA PHE A 3 10.27 -3.25 -26.62
C PHE A 3 11.31 -2.15 -26.69
N ARG A 4 11.51 -1.45 -25.58
CA ARG A 4 12.58 -0.45 -25.47
C ARG A 4 13.82 -1.14 -24.96
N SER A 5 14.98 -0.74 -25.51
CA SER A 5 16.27 -1.23 -25.00
C SER A 5 16.58 -0.61 -23.64
N ILE A 6 17.35 -1.35 -22.82
CA ILE A 6 17.77 -0.94 -21.48
C ILE A 6 19.22 -0.44 -21.56
N TRP A 7 19.46 0.82 -21.17
CA TRP A 7 20.80 1.40 -21.10
C TRP A 7 21.46 1.22 -19.73
N SER A 8 20.67 1.29 -18.66
CA SER A 8 21.16 1.11 -17.29
C SER A 8 20.06 0.47 -16.45
N GLN A 9 20.43 -0.34 -15.49
CA GLN A 9 19.55 -0.99 -14.54
C GLN A 9 20.25 -1.07 -13.19
N ILE A 10 19.52 -0.71 -12.13
CA ILE A 10 19.98 -0.82 -10.74
C ILE A 10 18.94 -1.60 -9.97
N GLU A 11 19.38 -2.64 -9.29
CA GLU A 11 18.53 -3.42 -8.41
C GLU A 11 18.37 -2.71 -7.07
N TYR A 12 17.15 -2.67 -6.55
CA TYR A 12 16.84 -2.13 -5.23
C TYR A 12 16.05 -3.14 -4.42
N GLN A 13 16.62 -3.53 -3.29
CA GLN A 13 15.95 -4.43 -2.34
C GLN A 13 14.94 -3.63 -1.52
N ILE A 14 13.64 -3.82 -1.78
CA ILE A 14 12.57 -3.11 -1.07
C ILE A 14 12.46 -3.65 0.36
N PRO A 15 12.68 -2.82 1.41
CA PRO A 15 12.49 -3.24 2.79
C PRO A 15 11.02 -3.59 3.08
N TYR A 16 10.79 -4.57 3.95
CA TYR A 16 9.45 -5.12 4.23
C TYR A 16 8.38 -4.08 4.57
N ALA A 17 8.72 -3.10 5.42
CA ALA A 17 7.76 -2.10 5.88
C ALA A 17 7.62 -0.87 4.95
N THR A 18 8.31 -0.86 3.79
CA THR A 18 8.32 0.29 2.89
C THR A 18 6.94 0.59 2.33
N THR A 19 6.52 1.85 2.43
CA THR A 19 5.32 2.37 1.79
C THR A 19 5.64 2.89 0.38
N SER A 20 4.60 3.03 -0.46
CA SER A 20 4.80 3.56 -1.82
C SER A 20 5.46 4.95 -1.87
N PRO A 21 5.14 5.94 -1.00
CA PRO A 21 5.87 7.21 -1.00
C PRO A 21 7.37 7.06 -0.70
N GLN A 22 7.73 6.25 0.31
CA GLN A 22 9.12 5.97 0.64
C GLN A 22 9.87 5.27 -0.51
N LEU A 23 9.18 4.35 -1.19
CA LEU A 23 9.74 3.68 -2.35
C LEU A 23 9.97 4.67 -3.51
N PHE A 24 9.03 5.58 -3.77
CA PHE A 24 9.19 6.61 -4.79
C PHE A 24 10.39 7.53 -4.50
N GLU A 25 10.58 7.92 -3.25
CA GLU A 25 11.73 8.73 -2.83
C GLU A 25 13.04 7.99 -3.08
N ALA A 26 13.17 6.75 -2.59
CA ALA A 26 14.35 5.92 -2.78
C ALA A 26 14.65 5.66 -4.27
N LEU A 27 13.64 5.36 -5.08
CA LEU A 27 13.80 5.14 -6.52
C LEU A 27 14.15 6.43 -7.26
N SER A 28 13.71 7.60 -6.79
CA SER A 28 14.09 8.89 -7.38
C SER A 28 15.58 9.17 -7.19
N GLU A 29 16.14 8.89 -6.02
CA GLU A 29 17.57 9.03 -5.75
C GLU A 29 18.39 8.05 -6.60
N ILE A 30 18.01 6.78 -6.64
CA ILE A 30 18.67 5.75 -7.44
C ILE A 30 18.58 6.09 -8.94
N GLY A 31 17.46 6.66 -9.37
CA GLY A 31 17.23 7.07 -10.74
C GLY A 31 18.24 8.07 -11.27
N VAL A 32 18.74 8.98 -10.43
CA VAL A 32 19.82 9.92 -10.82
C VAL A 32 21.07 9.16 -11.23
N SER A 33 21.50 8.18 -10.44
CA SER A 33 22.67 7.37 -10.74
C SER A 33 22.45 6.52 -12.01
N ALA A 34 21.27 5.96 -12.18
CA ALA A 34 20.92 5.16 -13.37
C ALA A 34 20.98 6.01 -14.65
N ILE A 35 20.48 7.25 -14.60
CA ILE A 35 20.51 8.18 -15.74
C ILE A 35 21.96 8.59 -16.05
N SER A 36 22.76 8.94 -15.05
CA SER A 36 24.18 9.27 -15.26
C SER A 36 24.94 8.14 -15.94
N ASN A 37 24.78 6.91 -15.43
CA ASN A 37 25.38 5.73 -16.03
C ASN A 37 24.93 5.52 -17.50
N ALA A 38 23.66 5.74 -17.78
CA ALA A 38 23.13 5.61 -19.15
C ALA A 38 23.75 6.64 -20.10
N ILE A 39 23.91 7.89 -19.66
CA ILE A 39 24.56 8.97 -20.46
C ILE A 39 26.02 8.62 -20.74
N ASP A 40 26.75 8.14 -19.76
CA ASP A 40 28.16 7.74 -19.93
C ASP A 40 28.29 6.57 -20.91
N LEU A 41 27.44 5.58 -20.84
CA LEU A 41 27.40 4.45 -21.78
C LEU A 41 27.12 4.91 -23.22
N ILE A 42 26.18 5.83 -23.39
CA ILE A 42 25.86 6.42 -24.71
C ILE A 42 27.05 7.20 -25.24
N ALA A 43 27.68 8.05 -24.41
CA ALA A 43 28.83 8.86 -24.80
C ALA A 43 30.04 8.00 -25.22
N ASN A 44 30.21 6.84 -24.58
CA ASN A 44 31.28 5.88 -24.89
C ASN A 44 30.95 4.94 -26.06
N GLY A 45 29.83 5.14 -26.77
CA GLY A 45 29.45 4.35 -27.95
C GLY A 45 29.00 2.92 -27.62
N SER A 46 28.60 2.65 -26.38
CA SER A 46 28.05 1.35 -25.97
C SER A 46 26.71 1.08 -26.67
N THR A 47 26.28 -0.17 -26.70
CA THR A 47 24.98 -0.58 -27.22
C THR A 47 24.04 -0.96 -26.08
N PRO A 48 22.75 -0.59 -26.15
CA PRO A 48 21.79 -0.96 -25.10
C PRO A 48 21.43 -2.44 -25.17
N THR A 49 21.07 -3.01 -24.05
CA THR A 49 20.58 -4.40 -23.95
C THR A 49 19.10 -4.46 -24.32
N ALA A 50 18.73 -5.41 -25.17
CA ALA A 50 17.32 -5.65 -25.49
C ALA A 50 16.58 -6.23 -24.26
N GLN A 51 15.33 -5.83 -24.06
CA GLN A 51 14.48 -6.48 -23.06
C GLN A 51 14.20 -7.92 -23.47
N SER A 52 14.17 -8.82 -22.51
CA SER A 52 13.86 -10.23 -22.70
C SER A 52 12.79 -10.67 -21.67
N GLY A 53 12.13 -11.79 -21.93
CA GLY A 53 11.09 -12.36 -21.07
C GLY A 53 9.68 -12.17 -21.61
N GLU A 54 8.70 -12.66 -20.84
CA GLU A 54 7.29 -12.52 -21.19
C GLU A 54 6.78 -11.09 -20.95
N VAL A 55 5.88 -10.66 -21.84
CA VAL A 55 5.27 -9.32 -21.72
C VAL A 55 4.24 -9.34 -20.62
N SER A 56 4.39 -8.45 -19.63
CA SER A 56 3.36 -8.17 -18.63
C SER A 56 2.80 -6.76 -18.79
N ILE A 57 1.53 -6.59 -18.48
CA ILE A 57 0.85 -5.31 -18.57
C ILE A 57 0.44 -4.88 -17.15
N ALA A 58 1.01 -3.78 -16.68
CA ALA A 58 0.55 -3.12 -15.47
C ALA A 58 -0.68 -2.24 -15.81
N ALA A 59 -1.88 -2.75 -15.54
CA ALA A 59 -3.11 -2.00 -15.74
C ALA A 59 -3.20 -0.84 -14.73
N LYS A 60 -3.97 0.20 -15.10
CA LYS A 60 -4.27 1.28 -14.16
C LYS A 60 -5.12 0.74 -13.03
N VAL A 61 -4.71 1.02 -11.79
CA VAL A 61 -5.45 0.64 -10.58
C VAL A 61 -6.84 1.29 -10.58
N LYS A 62 -7.87 0.48 -10.38
CA LYS A 62 -9.26 0.94 -10.25
C LYS A 62 -9.56 1.23 -8.78
N LYS A 63 -10.50 2.14 -8.52
CA LYS A 63 -10.89 2.52 -7.16
C LYS A 63 -11.40 1.32 -6.35
N GLU A 64 -12.13 0.42 -6.98
CA GLU A 64 -12.70 -0.78 -6.36
C GLU A 64 -11.60 -1.72 -5.83
N GLU A 65 -10.46 -1.78 -6.51
CA GLU A 65 -9.31 -2.59 -6.09
C GLU A 65 -8.66 -2.09 -4.78
N CYS A 66 -8.93 -0.82 -4.42
CA CYS A 66 -8.46 -0.22 -3.18
C CYS A 66 -9.37 -0.47 -1.98
N ARG A 67 -10.54 -1.08 -2.18
CA ARG A 67 -11.38 -1.54 -1.07
C ARG A 67 -10.71 -2.71 -0.36
N ILE A 68 -10.74 -2.70 0.97
CA ILE A 68 -10.23 -3.80 1.77
C ILE A 68 -11.21 -4.97 1.67
N ASP A 69 -10.68 -6.15 1.41
CA ASP A 69 -11.37 -7.42 1.65
C ASP A 69 -10.88 -7.98 3.00
N TRP A 70 -11.71 -7.92 3.99
CA TRP A 70 -11.38 -8.39 5.34
C TRP A 70 -11.28 -9.92 5.43
N ASN A 71 -11.73 -10.67 4.40
CA ASN A 71 -11.51 -12.11 4.29
C ASN A 71 -10.13 -12.46 3.70
N ALA A 72 -9.31 -11.46 3.36
CA ALA A 72 -7.91 -11.66 3.03
C ALA A 72 -7.08 -11.84 4.30
N SER A 73 -5.84 -12.31 4.14
CA SER A 73 -4.90 -12.44 5.27
C SER A 73 -4.46 -11.05 5.78
N ALA A 74 -4.08 -10.98 7.05
CA ALA A 74 -3.56 -9.76 7.66
C ALA A 74 -2.39 -9.18 6.84
N GLU A 75 -1.49 -10.04 6.36
CA GLU A 75 -0.35 -9.63 5.55
C GLU A 75 -0.75 -9.06 4.18
N GLU A 76 -1.74 -9.64 3.50
CA GLU A 76 -2.25 -9.11 2.23
C GLU A 76 -2.90 -7.74 2.40
N ILE A 77 -3.68 -7.56 3.47
CA ILE A 77 -4.29 -6.26 3.81
C ILE A 77 -3.21 -5.22 4.11
N LEU A 78 -2.22 -5.55 4.93
CA LEU A 78 -1.11 -4.65 5.27
C LEU A 78 -0.27 -4.30 4.03
N ARG A 79 -0.01 -5.26 3.16
CA ARG A 79 0.69 -5.02 1.88
C ARG A 79 -0.09 -4.06 0.99
N LYS A 80 -1.41 -4.23 0.90
CA LYS A 80 -2.30 -3.32 0.17
C LYS A 80 -2.28 -1.90 0.76
N ILE A 81 -2.34 -1.76 2.09
CA ILE A 81 -2.24 -0.47 2.78
C ILE A 81 -0.91 0.21 2.45
N ARG A 82 0.22 -0.50 2.54
CA ARG A 82 1.54 0.05 2.19
C ARG A 82 1.66 0.45 0.73
N ALA A 83 1.16 -0.38 -0.18
CA ALA A 83 1.22 -0.12 -1.62
C ALA A 83 0.41 1.13 -2.04
N PHE A 84 -0.71 1.38 -1.39
CA PHE A 84 -1.59 2.50 -1.69
C PHE A 84 -1.63 3.58 -0.60
N ALA A 85 -0.59 3.68 0.23
CA ALA A 85 -0.55 4.55 1.40
C ALA A 85 -0.84 6.04 1.10
N PHE A 86 -0.56 6.51 -0.12
CA PHE A 86 -0.77 7.91 -0.52
C PHE A 86 -1.96 8.06 -1.47
N ASN A 87 -1.91 7.44 -2.63
CA ASN A 87 -2.91 7.60 -3.68
C ASN A 87 -3.10 6.28 -4.45
N PRO A 88 -4.32 5.81 -4.59
CA PRO A 88 -5.61 6.42 -4.23
C PRO A 88 -6.03 6.28 -2.77
N GLY A 89 -5.26 5.58 -1.95
CA GLY A 89 -5.59 5.21 -0.58
C GLY A 89 -6.46 3.97 -0.48
N VAL A 90 -6.27 3.19 0.57
CA VAL A 90 -7.09 2.00 0.85
C VAL A 90 -8.27 2.40 1.72
N PHE A 91 -9.44 1.81 1.49
CA PHE A 91 -10.65 2.17 2.22
C PHE A 91 -11.53 0.97 2.54
N SER A 92 -12.37 1.15 3.52
CA SER A 92 -13.51 0.28 3.84
C SER A 92 -14.69 1.12 4.31
N PHE A 93 -15.82 0.50 4.57
CA PHE A 93 -17.00 1.18 5.08
C PHE A 93 -17.36 0.66 6.47
N ILE A 94 -17.90 1.54 7.31
CA ILE A 94 -18.47 1.19 8.59
C ILE A 94 -19.61 2.16 8.89
N ARG A 95 -20.76 1.69 9.31
CA ARG A 95 -22.01 2.47 9.46
C ARG A 95 -22.36 3.30 8.21
N GLY A 96 -22.04 2.77 7.01
CA GLY A 96 -22.25 3.47 5.74
C GLY A 96 -21.26 4.61 5.45
N GLU A 97 -20.31 4.90 6.35
CA GLU A 97 -19.28 5.91 6.14
C GLU A 97 -18.00 5.29 5.59
N GLN A 98 -17.40 5.93 4.59
CA GLN A 98 -16.11 5.51 4.05
C GLN A 98 -14.98 5.96 4.99
N ILE A 99 -14.15 5.01 5.40
CA ILE A 99 -12.93 5.25 6.17
C ILE A 99 -11.73 4.86 5.31
N LYS A 100 -10.84 5.80 5.04
CA LYS A 100 -9.53 5.49 4.44
C LYS A 100 -8.57 5.08 5.54
N ILE A 101 -7.85 3.98 5.33
CA ILE A 101 -6.85 3.47 6.28
C ILE A 101 -5.48 3.68 5.65
N SER A 102 -4.69 4.57 6.24
CA SER A 102 -3.37 4.93 5.73
C SER A 102 -2.23 4.19 6.42
N GLU A 103 -2.47 3.68 7.63
CA GLU A 103 -1.46 2.96 8.38
C GLU A 103 -2.09 1.95 9.34
N ALA A 104 -1.53 0.75 9.34
CA ALA A 104 -1.88 -0.32 10.25
C ALA A 104 -0.67 -1.24 10.44
N GLN A 105 -0.69 -2.04 11.50
CA GLN A 105 0.34 -3.04 11.79
C GLN A 105 -0.26 -4.38 12.15
N LEU A 106 0.53 -5.44 12.01
CA LEU A 106 0.15 -6.77 12.46
C LEU A 106 -0.07 -6.77 13.97
N ALA A 107 -1.10 -7.46 14.41
CA ALA A 107 -1.42 -7.57 15.83
C ALA A 107 -1.98 -8.96 16.13
N GLU A 108 -1.82 -9.38 17.36
CA GLU A 108 -2.44 -10.59 17.88
C GLU A 108 -3.88 -10.31 18.30
N GLY A 109 -4.81 -11.18 17.95
CA GLY A 109 -6.20 -11.09 18.34
C GLY A 109 -7.07 -12.07 17.58
N ILE A 110 -8.17 -12.46 18.22
CA ILE A 110 -9.18 -13.36 17.63
C ILE A 110 -10.46 -12.55 17.50
N LEU A 111 -10.70 -12.05 16.30
CA LEU A 111 -11.91 -11.32 15.91
C LEU A 111 -12.40 -11.89 14.59
N ALA A 112 -13.68 -11.82 14.33
CA ALA A 112 -14.20 -12.22 13.02
C ALA A 112 -13.71 -11.21 11.94
N PRO A 113 -13.58 -11.63 10.66
CA PRO A 113 -13.17 -10.73 9.60
C PRO A 113 -13.98 -9.43 9.56
N GLY A 114 -13.28 -8.29 9.56
CA GLY A 114 -13.86 -6.96 9.60
C GLY A 114 -14.33 -6.48 10.97
N GLU A 115 -14.45 -7.36 11.97
CA GLU A 115 -14.88 -6.97 13.32
C GLU A 115 -13.86 -6.07 13.98
N ILE A 116 -14.34 -4.94 14.52
CA ILE A 116 -13.47 -3.94 15.18
C ILE A 116 -13.67 -3.94 16.69
N SER A 117 -12.56 -3.95 17.42
CA SER A 117 -12.57 -3.80 18.87
C SER A 117 -12.59 -2.32 19.31
N ALA A 118 -12.87 -2.08 20.56
CA ALA A 118 -12.79 -0.74 21.18
C ALA A 118 -11.38 -0.12 21.10
N THR A 119 -10.34 -0.93 20.94
CA THR A 119 -8.94 -0.48 20.83
C THR A 119 -8.49 -0.27 19.38
N GLY A 120 -9.36 -0.55 18.39
CA GLY A 120 -9.03 -0.41 16.97
C GLY A 120 -8.31 -1.62 16.38
N LEU A 121 -8.37 -2.76 17.05
CA LEU A 121 -7.96 -4.03 16.49
C LEU A 121 -9.06 -4.49 15.52
N VAL A 122 -8.71 -4.92 14.32
CA VAL A 122 -9.66 -5.39 13.31
C VAL A 122 -9.29 -6.81 12.89
N GLY A 123 -10.28 -7.70 12.91
CA GLY A 123 -10.11 -9.10 12.51
C GLY A 123 -9.90 -9.25 11.01
N THR A 124 -9.12 -10.25 10.65
CA THR A 124 -8.86 -10.68 9.28
C THR A 124 -9.10 -12.18 9.14
N LYS A 125 -8.82 -12.77 7.98
CA LYS A 125 -8.99 -14.21 7.78
C LYS A 125 -8.17 -15.07 8.75
N ASP A 126 -6.96 -14.64 9.11
CA ASP A 126 -5.95 -15.46 9.79
C ASP A 126 -5.32 -14.78 11.02
N GLY A 127 -5.89 -13.67 11.47
CA GLY A 127 -5.37 -12.92 12.61
C GLY A 127 -6.06 -11.56 12.74
N ALA A 128 -5.31 -10.54 13.10
CA ALA A 128 -5.82 -9.19 13.23
C ALA A 128 -4.76 -8.14 12.86
N ILE A 129 -5.24 -6.95 12.56
CA ILE A 129 -4.40 -5.77 12.38
C ILE A 129 -4.83 -4.67 13.34
N GLN A 130 -3.87 -3.90 13.84
CA GLN A 130 -4.11 -2.71 14.63
C GLN A 130 -4.12 -1.48 13.72
N LEU A 131 -5.23 -0.74 13.71
CA LEU A 131 -5.31 0.54 13.00
C LEU A 131 -4.45 1.59 13.73
N ILE A 132 -3.66 2.34 12.96
CA ILE A 132 -2.77 3.41 13.49
C ILE A 132 -3.26 4.76 13.01
N ASN A 133 -3.37 4.97 11.70
CA ASN A 133 -3.81 6.22 11.10
C ASN A 133 -4.92 5.97 10.06
N LEU A 134 -5.91 6.85 10.08
CA LEU A 134 -7.07 6.77 9.18
C LEU A 134 -7.64 8.15 8.86
N THR A 135 -8.51 8.20 7.86
CA THR A 135 -9.20 9.42 7.44
C THR A 135 -10.69 9.11 7.24
N PRO A 136 -11.58 9.53 8.15
CA PRO A 136 -13.02 9.42 7.95
C PRO A 136 -13.50 10.34 6.81
N ALA A 137 -14.63 10.01 6.21
CA ALA A 137 -15.22 10.83 5.14
C ALA A 137 -15.39 12.28 5.59
N GLY A 138 -14.94 13.23 4.77
CA GLY A 138 -15.06 14.66 5.04
C GLY A 138 -14.17 15.20 6.18
N LYS A 139 -13.30 14.38 6.76
CA LYS A 139 -12.38 14.79 7.84
C LYS A 139 -10.92 14.76 7.40
N LYS A 140 -10.04 15.29 8.22
CA LYS A 140 -8.59 15.20 8.07
C LYS A 140 -8.09 13.84 8.57
N ALA A 141 -6.91 13.44 8.12
CA ALA A 141 -6.21 12.28 8.66
C ALA A 141 -5.98 12.45 10.17
N MET A 142 -6.17 11.38 10.92
CA MET A 142 -6.03 11.38 12.37
C MET A 142 -5.58 10.00 12.88
N PRO A 143 -4.99 9.95 14.09
CA PRO A 143 -4.73 8.69 14.77
C PRO A 143 -6.04 7.90 14.98
N ALA A 144 -5.97 6.58 14.78
CA ALA A 144 -7.14 5.71 14.99
C ALA A 144 -7.70 5.83 16.41
N LYS A 145 -6.84 6.02 17.41
CA LYS A 145 -7.24 6.24 18.82
C LYS A 145 -8.18 7.44 18.98
N ASP A 146 -7.89 8.55 18.27
CA ASP A 146 -8.71 9.77 18.37
C ASP A 146 -10.06 9.56 17.71
N TRP A 147 -10.08 8.89 16.57
CA TRP A 147 -11.33 8.51 15.89
C TRP A 147 -12.18 7.60 16.78
N LEU A 148 -11.60 6.57 17.39
CA LEU A 148 -12.29 5.61 18.25
C LEU A 148 -12.96 6.27 19.47
N ASN A 149 -12.36 7.33 20.04
CA ASN A 149 -12.96 8.08 21.15
C ASN A 149 -14.33 8.66 20.80
N GLY A 150 -14.51 9.08 19.53
CA GLY A 150 -15.80 9.58 19.03
C GLY A 150 -16.69 8.48 18.46
N PHE A 151 -16.11 7.51 17.75
CA PHE A 151 -16.84 6.45 17.05
C PHE A 151 -17.44 5.43 18.01
N LYS A 152 -16.70 5.01 19.04
CA LYS A 152 -17.11 4.03 20.06
C LYS A 152 -17.73 2.78 19.45
N PRO A 153 -16.94 1.88 18.87
CA PRO A 153 -17.45 0.68 18.25
C PRO A 153 -18.23 -0.18 19.24
N GLN A 154 -19.33 -0.74 18.79
CA GLN A 154 -20.12 -1.67 19.56
C GLN A 154 -19.56 -3.10 19.40
N GLN A 155 -19.88 -3.97 20.34
CA GLN A 155 -19.47 -5.36 20.26
C GLN A 155 -20.03 -6.03 18.98
N GLY A 156 -19.17 -6.68 18.23
CA GLY A 156 -19.51 -7.34 16.97
C GLY A 156 -19.67 -6.40 15.77
N GLU A 157 -19.40 -5.11 15.95
CA GLU A 157 -19.46 -4.16 14.84
C GLU A 157 -18.34 -4.41 13.83
N ARG A 158 -18.63 -4.21 12.53
CA ARG A 158 -17.71 -4.62 11.45
C ARG A 158 -17.58 -3.58 10.38
N PHE A 159 -16.39 -3.54 9.82
CA PHE A 159 -16.16 -2.99 8.50
C PHE A 159 -16.76 -3.89 7.42
N GLU A 160 -17.23 -3.26 6.34
CA GLU A 160 -17.82 -3.90 5.16
C GLU A 160 -16.83 -4.01 3.99
#